data_470e5815cef8e909888752bead8e9336
#
_entry.id   470e5815cef8e909888752bead8e9336
#
_cell.length_a   1.000
_cell.length_b   1.000
_cell.length_c   1.000
_cell.angle_alpha   90.00
_cell.angle_beta   90.00
_cell.angle_gamma   90.00
#
_symmetry.space_group_name_H-M   'P 1'
#
loop_
_entity.id
_entity.type
_entity.pdbx_description
1 polymer ?
#
loop_
_entity_poly.entity_id
_entity_poly.type
_entity_poly.pdbx_seq_one_letter_code
_entity_poly.pdbx_strand_id
1 'polypeptide(L)'
;MINILIREFAPEETVADPCALAQFQKQWSTYQKLVDADALSHKAVGNLLHDALCALPTSFAFLDIACGDASQMREVLPGTRCHHYQGIDLSTPALELAAKNLASAPFELELDHEDFVEALTKRPERADAAWCSLSVHHLPTDEKRRLFEAVRGSTAGFFMIYEPTLERGETRGEYLQRFRRVNQPAWSFLTPEEWAQIDHHVTTSDLPETASAWLTLGREAGFAHVQQLFLDPSGFYGLYRYDG
;
A
#
# COMPACT_ATOMS: atom_id res chain seq x y z
N MET A 1 16.44 -18.46 15.25
CA MET A 1 16.53 -18.50 13.78
C MET A 1 15.14 -18.16 13.30
N ILE A 2 14.97 -16.99 12.68
CA ILE A 2 13.69 -16.55 12.10
C ILE A 2 13.52 -17.35 10.80
N ASN A 3 12.43 -18.10 10.67
CA ASN A 3 12.07 -18.76 9.41
C ASN A 3 11.54 -17.67 8.47
N ILE A 4 12.34 -17.25 7.49
CA ILE A 4 11.89 -16.41 6.39
C ILE A 4 11.45 -17.35 5.29
N LEU A 5 10.17 -17.42 5.03
CA LEU A 5 9.61 -18.21 3.93
C LEU A 5 9.36 -17.23 2.75
N ILE A 6 10.18 -17.31 1.73
CA ILE A 6 9.89 -16.64 0.44
C ILE A 6 9.23 -17.70 -0.43
N ARG A 7 7.96 -17.52 -0.76
CA ARG A 7 7.25 -18.39 -1.71
C ARG A 7 7.39 -17.81 -3.10
N GLU A 8 8.17 -18.50 -3.93
CA GLU A 8 8.20 -18.24 -5.37
C GLU A 8 7.16 -19.13 -6.06
N PHE A 9 6.23 -18.53 -6.77
CA PHE A 9 5.57 -19.24 -7.86
C PHE A 9 6.55 -19.25 -9.02
N ALA A 10 7.03 -20.45 -9.41
CA ALA A 10 7.99 -20.61 -10.48
C ALA A 10 7.44 -20.09 -11.82
N PRO A 11 7.90 -18.94 -12.32
CA PRO A 11 8.01 -18.70 -13.74
C PRO A 11 9.45 -19.01 -14.15
N GLU A 12 9.62 -19.39 -15.41
CA GLU A 12 10.91 -19.56 -16.06
C GLU A 12 11.89 -18.46 -15.68
N GLU A 13 13.16 -18.84 -15.42
CA GLU A 13 14.27 -17.93 -15.13
C GLU A 13 14.36 -16.80 -16.18
N THR A 14 13.65 -15.73 -15.98
CA THR A 14 13.93 -14.48 -16.67
C THR A 14 14.99 -13.75 -15.85
N VAL A 15 16.23 -13.82 -16.30
CA VAL A 15 17.30 -12.92 -15.86
C VAL A 15 16.73 -11.50 -15.96
N ALA A 16 16.58 -10.84 -14.82
CA ALA A 16 16.00 -9.49 -14.76
C ALA A 16 16.75 -8.60 -15.76
N ASP A 17 16.03 -8.00 -16.69
CA ASP A 17 16.62 -7.08 -17.68
C ASP A 17 17.36 -5.96 -16.90
N PRO A 18 18.67 -5.78 -17.10
CA PRO A 18 19.44 -4.75 -16.39
C PRO A 18 18.87 -3.35 -16.56
N CYS A 19 18.16 -3.10 -17.66
CA CYS A 19 17.49 -1.83 -17.92
C CYS A 19 16.25 -1.66 -17.02
N ALA A 20 15.44 -2.72 -16.86
CA ALA A 20 14.28 -2.73 -15.99
C ALA A 20 14.70 -2.55 -14.52
N LEU A 21 15.77 -3.23 -14.09
CA LEU A 21 16.33 -3.07 -12.74
C LEU A 21 16.84 -1.64 -12.49
N ALA A 22 17.54 -1.04 -13.43
CA ALA A 22 18.04 0.33 -13.32
C ALA A 22 16.88 1.35 -13.29
N GLN A 23 15.81 1.12 -14.04
CA GLN A 23 14.62 1.95 -14.04
C GLN A 23 13.87 1.83 -12.70
N PHE A 24 13.72 0.62 -12.17
CA PHE A 24 13.16 0.39 -10.85
C PHE A 24 13.97 1.11 -9.77
N GLN A 25 15.30 0.95 -9.75
CA GLN A 25 16.15 1.61 -8.77
C GLN A 25 16.04 3.15 -8.82
N LYS A 26 15.90 3.71 -10.02
CA LYS A 26 15.72 5.16 -10.20
C LYS A 26 14.36 5.63 -9.69
N GLN A 27 13.29 4.92 -10.01
CA GLN A 27 11.93 5.23 -9.49
C GLN A 27 11.90 5.09 -7.97
N TRP A 28 12.53 4.04 -7.44
CA TRP A 28 12.64 3.79 -6.01
C TRP A 28 13.39 4.91 -5.28
N SER A 29 14.53 5.38 -5.82
CA SER A 29 15.28 6.49 -5.21
C SER A 29 14.49 7.79 -5.16
N THR A 30 13.66 8.06 -6.17
CA THR A 30 12.77 9.22 -6.20
C THR A 30 11.66 9.09 -5.16
N TYR A 31 11.06 7.88 -5.02
CA TYR A 31 10.05 7.60 -3.99
C TYR A 31 10.63 7.76 -2.58
N GLN A 32 11.85 7.28 -2.33
CA GLN A 32 12.52 7.44 -1.03
C GLN A 32 12.66 8.91 -0.64
N LYS A 33 12.90 9.83 -1.56
CA LYS A 33 12.93 11.26 -1.27
C LYS A 33 11.57 11.79 -0.78
N LEU A 34 10.45 11.29 -1.33
CA LEU A 34 9.11 11.64 -0.85
C LEU A 34 8.88 11.10 0.57
N VAL A 35 9.34 9.88 0.85
CA VAL A 35 9.27 9.27 2.18
C VAL A 35 10.11 10.05 3.18
N ASP A 36 11.37 10.35 2.87
CA ASP A 36 12.30 11.08 3.74
C ASP A 36 11.79 12.49 4.07
N ALA A 37 11.16 13.15 3.09
CA ALA A 37 10.53 14.45 3.27
C ALA A 37 9.16 14.39 3.96
N ASP A 38 8.64 13.17 4.24
CA ASP A 38 7.27 12.91 4.70
C ASP A 38 6.19 13.58 3.81
N ALA A 39 6.49 13.70 2.51
CA ALA A 39 5.67 14.42 1.53
C ALA A 39 4.29 13.76 1.30
N LEU A 40 4.16 12.49 1.69
CA LEU A 40 2.94 11.70 1.60
C LEU A 40 2.36 11.37 2.99
N SER A 41 2.70 12.15 4.03
CA SER A 41 2.18 11.99 5.40
C SER A 41 2.33 10.59 6.00
N HIS A 42 3.37 9.84 5.60
CA HIS A 42 3.59 8.46 6.06
C HIS A 42 3.68 8.33 7.58
N LYS A 43 4.24 9.36 8.26
CA LYS A 43 4.35 9.35 9.73
C LYS A 43 2.98 9.44 10.40
N ALA A 44 2.12 10.35 9.95
CA ALA A 44 0.77 10.50 10.51
C ALA A 44 -0.06 9.24 10.26
N VAL A 45 -0.01 8.71 9.05
CA VAL A 45 -0.72 7.50 8.64
C VAL A 45 -0.18 6.26 9.37
N GLY A 46 1.14 6.14 9.49
CA GLY A 46 1.80 5.07 10.24
C GLY A 46 1.39 5.05 11.72
N ASN A 47 1.30 6.22 12.36
CA ASN A 47 0.82 6.32 13.74
C ASN A 47 -0.65 5.84 13.87
N LEU A 48 -1.53 6.24 12.96
CA LEU A 48 -2.93 5.81 12.97
C LEU A 48 -3.06 4.29 12.74
N LEU A 49 -2.24 3.71 11.88
CA LEU A 49 -2.19 2.26 11.68
C LEU A 49 -1.64 1.56 12.93
N HIS A 50 -0.54 2.07 13.52
CA HIS A 50 0.03 1.55 14.76
C HIS A 50 -0.99 1.53 15.90
N ASP A 51 -1.71 2.63 16.11
CA ASP A 51 -2.73 2.74 17.15
C ASP A 51 -3.87 1.74 16.92
N ALA A 52 -4.31 1.56 15.66
CA ALA A 52 -5.32 0.58 15.31
C ALA A 52 -4.86 -0.86 15.58
N LEU A 53 -3.60 -1.19 15.30
CA LEU A 53 -3.00 -2.50 15.56
C LEU A 53 -2.81 -2.74 17.07
N CYS A 54 -2.39 -1.73 17.82
CA CYS A 54 -2.27 -1.81 19.28
C CYS A 54 -3.60 -2.02 19.98
N ALA A 55 -4.71 -1.53 19.39
CA ALA A 55 -6.06 -1.70 19.91
C ALA A 55 -6.61 -3.14 19.76
N LEU A 56 -6.01 -3.98 18.94
CA LEU A 56 -6.40 -5.39 18.83
C LEU A 56 -6.20 -6.09 20.18
N PRO A 57 -7.18 -6.89 20.65
CA PRO A 57 -7.14 -7.44 22.02
C PRO A 57 -6.12 -8.57 22.22
N THR A 58 -5.79 -9.28 21.14
CA THR A 58 -4.92 -10.48 21.15
C THR A 58 -3.72 -10.29 20.23
N SER A 59 -2.81 -11.26 20.20
CA SER A 59 -1.82 -11.35 19.12
C SER A 59 -2.53 -11.59 17.78
N PHE A 60 -1.96 -11.04 16.69
CA PHE A 60 -2.64 -10.99 15.41
C PHE A 60 -1.72 -11.34 14.25
N ALA A 61 -2.32 -11.86 13.18
CA ALA A 61 -1.72 -12.00 11.86
C ALA A 61 -2.00 -10.74 11.03
N PHE A 62 -0.98 -10.23 10.38
CA PHE A 62 -1.03 -9.00 9.59
C PHE A 62 -0.73 -9.28 8.12
N LEU A 63 -1.60 -8.79 7.23
CA LEU A 63 -1.49 -8.88 5.78
C LEU A 63 -1.15 -7.51 5.20
N ASP A 64 0.00 -7.40 4.55
CA ASP A 64 0.48 -6.20 3.86
C ASP A 64 0.40 -6.41 2.35
N ILE A 65 -0.57 -5.75 1.71
CA ILE A 65 -0.91 -5.89 0.30
C ILE A 65 -0.13 -4.83 -0.48
N ALA A 66 0.63 -5.25 -1.50
CA ALA A 66 1.60 -4.43 -2.20
C ALA A 66 2.63 -3.83 -1.22
N CYS A 67 3.27 -4.71 -0.45
CA CYS A 67 4.08 -4.34 0.71
C CYS A 67 5.36 -3.56 0.36
N GLY A 68 5.78 -3.56 -0.91
CA GLY A 68 7.02 -2.93 -1.33
C GLY A 68 8.22 -3.45 -0.54
N ASP A 69 9.05 -2.55 -0.04
CA ASP A 69 10.20 -2.88 0.82
C ASP A 69 9.86 -3.01 2.31
N ALA A 70 8.60 -2.90 2.69
CA ALA A 70 8.10 -2.92 4.07
C ALA A 70 8.81 -1.93 5.02
N SER A 71 9.43 -0.86 4.49
CA SER A 71 10.13 0.14 5.33
C SER A 71 9.19 0.85 6.29
N GLN A 72 7.95 1.12 5.89
CA GLN A 72 6.93 1.69 6.77
C GLN A 72 6.56 0.72 7.89
N MET A 73 6.44 -0.57 7.60
CA MET A 73 6.08 -1.59 8.60
C MET A 73 7.18 -1.81 9.64
N ARG A 74 8.44 -1.60 9.27
CA ARG A 74 9.56 -1.57 10.23
C ARG A 74 9.37 -0.53 11.33
N GLU A 75 8.68 0.59 11.02
CA GLU A 75 8.39 1.67 11.99
C GLU A 75 7.03 1.46 12.69
N VAL A 76 6.06 0.87 12.00
CA VAL A 76 4.67 0.70 12.49
C VAL A 76 4.52 -0.48 13.45
N LEU A 77 5.16 -1.62 13.17
CA LEU A 77 4.92 -2.86 13.91
C LEU A 77 5.62 -2.98 15.28
N PRO A 78 6.74 -2.30 15.58
CA PRO A 78 7.35 -2.37 16.91
C PRO A 78 6.38 -2.01 18.03
N GLY A 79 6.34 -2.82 19.08
CA GLY A 79 5.45 -2.63 20.24
C GLY A 79 4.03 -3.15 20.04
N THR A 80 3.64 -3.59 18.84
CA THR A 80 2.38 -4.29 18.59
C THR A 80 2.45 -5.76 18.99
N ARG A 81 1.32 -6.47 18.93
CA ARG A 81 1.24 -7.91 19.16
C ARG A 81 1.22 -8.73 17.86
N CYS A 82 1.82 -8.20 16.79
CA CYS A 82 1.98 -8.94 15.55
C CYS A 82 2.80 -10.21 15.80
N HIS A 83 2.26 -11.39 15.45
CA HIS A 83 2.98 -12.65 15.55
C HIS A 83 3.30 -13.26 14.18
N HIS A 84 2.57 -12.87 13.15
CA HIS A 84 2.77 -13.29 11.78
C HIS A 84 2.56 -12.10 10.83
N TYR A 85 3.53 -11.82 9.98
CA TYR A 85 3.47 -10.84 8.93
C TYR A 85 3.53 -11.53 7.58
N GLN A 86 2.55 -11.25 6.74
CA GLN A 86 2.52 -11.68 5.36
C GLN A 86 2.55 -10.46 4.44
N GLY A 87 3.59 -10.35 3.61
CA GLY A 87 3.73 -9.30 2.59
C GLY A 87 3.55 -9.89 1.19
N ILE A 88 2.75 -9.24 0.35
CA ILE A 88 2.54 -9.63 -1.05
C ILE A 88 3.00 -8.48 -1.93
N ASP A 89 3.87 -8.75 -2.91
CA ASP A 89 4.29 -7.74 -3.91
C ASP A 89 4.71 -8.41 -5.22
N LEU A 90 4.59 -7.69 -6.33
CA LEU A 90 5.04 -8.12 -7.67
C LEU A 90 6.52 -7.90 -7.92
N SER A 91 7.20 -7.15 -7.05
CA SER A 91 8.59 -6.75 -7.24
C SER A 91 9.54 -7.61 -6.40
N THR A 92 10.22 -8.58 -7.03
CA THR A 92 11.28 -9.34 -6.36
C THR A 92 12.33 -8.45 -5.67
N PRO A 93 12.86 -7.37 -6.30
CA PRO A 93 13.79 -6.47 -5.62
C PRO A 93 13.21 -5.79 -4.38
N ALA A 94 11.91 -5.43 -4.39
CA ALA A 94 11.24 -4.86 -3.22
C ALA A 94 11.13 -5.89 -2.08
N LEU A 95 10.72 -7.13 -2.39
CA LEU A 95 10.64 -8.22 -1.42
C LEU A 95 11.99 -8.58 -0.80
N GLU A 96 13.09 -8.53 -1.58
CA GLU A 96 14.44 -8.70 -1.04
C GLU A 96 14.82 -7.60 -0.03
N LEU A 97 14.36 -6.36 -0.26
CA LEU A 97 14.53 -5.27 0.69
C LEU A 97 13.61 -5.44 1.90
N ALA A 98 12.36 -5.86 1.71
CA ALA A 98 11.43 -6.18 2.79
C ALA A 98 11.99 -7.24 3.74
N ALA A 99 12.55 -8.33 3.20
CA ALA A 99 13.22 -9.37 3.98
C ALA A 99 14.37 -8.80 4.84
N LYS A 100 15.15 -7.87 4.32
CA LYS A 100 16.24 -7.18 5.06
C LYS A 100 15.69 -6.23 6.12
N ASN A 101 14.68 -5.43 5.77
CA ASN A 101 14.08 -4.44 6.66
C ASN A 101 13.40 -5.09 7.87
N LEU A 102 12.83 -6.28 7.69
CA LEU A 102 12.11 -7.03 8.74
C LEU A 102 12.90 -8.19 9.35
N ALA A 103 14.17 -8.40 8.98
CA ALA A 103 15.00 -9.52 9.42
C ALA A 103 15.17 -9.66 10.94
N SER A 104 15.05 -8.57 11.69
CA SER A 104 15.16 -8.56 13.16
C SER A 104 13.81 -8.50 13.88
N ALA A 105 12.72 -8.54 13.16
CA ALA A 105 11.38 -8.45 13.74
C ALA A 105 11.04 -9.71 14.55
N PRO A 106 10.24 -9.58 15.63
CA PRO A 106 9.95 -10.70 16.55
C PRO A 106 8.77 -11.59 16.06
N PHE A 107 8.31 -11.43 14.85
CA PHE A 107 7.20 -12.19 14.26
C PHE A 107 7.67 -13.13 13.15
N GLU A 108 6.84 -14.10 12.81
CA GLU A 108 7.03 -14.94 11.63
C GLU A 108 6.84 -14.10 10.36
N LEU A 109 7.77 -14.22 9.40
CA LEU A 109 7.79 -13.43 8.18
C LEU A 109 7.54 -14.32 6.97
N GLU A 110 6.48 -14.02 6.23
CA GLU A 110 6.14 -14.62 4.94
C GLU A 110 6.10 -13.53 3.87
N LEU A 111 6.79 -13.75 2.75
CA LEU A 111 6.81 -12.82 1.61
C LEU A 111 6.44 -13.57 0.34
N ASP A 112 5.45 -13.07 -0.38
CA ASP A 112 4.90 -13.69 -1.57
C ASP A 112 5.12 -12.83 -2.80
N HIS A 113 5.82 -13.38 -3.79
CA HIS A 113 5.98 -12.78 -5.11
C HIS A 113 4.80 -13.19 -5.99
N GLU A 114 3.71 -12.45 -5.93
CA GLU A 114 2.46 -12.77 -6.63
C GLU A 114 1.61 -11.51 -6.85
N ASP A 115 0.72 -11.53 -7.84
CA ASP A 115 -0.35 -10.54 -7.94
C ASP A 115 -1.28 -10.66 -6.73
N PHE A 116 -1.52 -9.56 -6.04
CA PHE A 116 -2.26 -9.57 -4.77
C PHE A 116 -3.75 -9.90 -4.95
N VAL A 117 -4.37 -9.59 -6.10
CA VAL A 117 -5.77 -9.98 -6.37
C VAL A 117 -5.85 -11.49 -6.56
N GLU A 118 -4.90 -12.07 -7.29
CA GLU A 118 -4.82 -13.52 -7.47
C GLU A 118 -4.47 -14.24 -6.17
N ALA A 119 -3.49 -13.74 -5.42
CA ALA A 119 -3.07 -14.31 -4.15
C ALA A 119 -4.24 -14.42 -3.17
N LEU A 120 -4.99 -13.33 -2.99
CA LEU A 120 -6.10 -13.27 -2.03
C LEU A 120 -7.30 -14.13 -2.44
N THR A 121 -7.53 -14.33 -3.74
CA THR A 121 -8.61 -15.22 -4.21
C THR A 121 -8.30 -16.70 -3.99
N LYS A 122 -7.02 -17.06 -3.91
CA LYS A 122 -6.56 -18.45 -3.76
C LYS A 122 -6.41 -18.89 -2.29
N ARG A 123 -6.34 -17.96 -1.33
CA ARG A 123 -5.96 -18.25 0.06
C ARG A 123 -7.14 -18.27 1.01
N PRO A 124 -7.35 -19.39 1.74
CA PRO A 124 -8.36 -19.49 2.78
C PRO A 124 -7.91 -18.90 4.14
N GLU A 125 -6.63 -18.54 4.30
CA GLU A 125 -6.09 -18.07 5.58
C GLU A 125 -6.54 -16.62 5.83
N ARG A 126 -6.99 -16.38 7.08
CA ARG A 126 -7.52 -15.08 7.48
C ARG A 126 -6.50 -14.34 8.33
N ALA A 127 -6.09 -13.18 7.85
CA ALA A 127 -5.42 -12.19 8.68
C ALA A 127 -6.42 -11.51 9.64
N ASP A 128 -5.93 -11.02 10.77
CA ASP A 128 -6.73 -10.22 11.70
C ASP A 128 -6.79 -8.76 11.27
N ALA A 129 -5.76 -8.28 10.60
CA ALA A 129 -5.71 -6.94 10.02
C ALA A 129 -5.03 -6.97 8.66
N ALA A 130 -5.54 -6.17 7.71
CA ALA A 130 -4.96 -5.98 6.39
C ALA A 130 -4.68 -4.50 6.12
N TRP A 131 -3.64 -4.27 5.34
CA TRP A 131 -3.18 -2.96 4.93
C TRP A 131 -2.85 -2.92 3.45
N CYS A 132 -3.13 -1.79 2.79
CA CYS A 132 -2.63 -1.48 1.45
C CYS A 132 -2.41 0.03 1.34
N SER A 133 -1.29 0.45 0.78
CA SER A 133 -0.97 1.87 0.64
C SER A 133 -0.46 2.17 -0.76
N LEU A 134 -1.03 3.22 -1.36
CA LEU A 134 -0.59 3.78 -2.64
C LEU A 134 -0.47 2.75 -3.77
N SER A 135 -1.43 1.82 -3.85
CA SER A 135 -1.40 0.72 -4.82
C SER A 135 -2.76 0.40 -5.43
N VAL A 136 -3.86 0.49 -4.66
CA VAL A 136 -5.20 0.15 -5.14
C VAL A 136 -5.66 1.09 -6.25
N HIS A 137 -5.21 2.34 -6.26
CA HIS A 137 -5.55 3.32 -7.28
C HIS A 137 -5.02 2.98 -8.68
N HIS A 138 -4.11 2.03 -8.82
CA HIS A 138 -3.66 1.55 -10.15
C HIS A 138 -4.64 0.59 -10.80
N LEU A 139 -5.55 0.01 -10.01
CA LEU A 139 -6.54 -0.93 -10.55
C LEU A 139 -7.73 -0.21 -11.19
N PRO A 140 -8.31 -0.74 -12.28
CA PRO A 140 -9.64 -0.36 -12.73
C PRO A 140 -10.70 -0.61 -11.66
N THR A 141 -11.84 0.09 -11.73
CA THR A 141 -12.87 0.04 -10.67
C THR A 141 -13.44 -1.36 -10.42
N ASP A 142 -13.57 -2.19 -11.44
CA ASP A 142 -14.02 -3.58 -11.32
C ASP A 142 -12.98 -4.48 -10.63
N GLU A 143 -11.70 -4.26 -10.86
CA GLU A 143 -10.63 -4.96 -10.14
C GLU A 143 -10.51 -4.48 -8.70
N LYS A 144 -10.73 -3.20 -8.42
CA LYS A 144 -10.86 -2.70 -7.05
C LYS A 144 -11.97 -3.42 -6.29
N ARG A 145 -13.15 -3.63 -6.91
CA ARG A 145 -14.23 -4.41 -6.28
C ARG A 145 -13.80 -5.83 -5.95
N ARG A 146 -13.17 -6.52 -6.91
CA ARG A 146 -12.66 -7.88 -6.71
C ARG A 146 -11.65 -7.94 -5.56
N LEU A 147 -10.73 -6.97 -5.49
CA LEU A 147 -9.79 -6.87 -4.39
C LEU A 147 -10.51 -6.70 -3.04
N PHE A 148 -11.44 -5.77 -2.93
CA PHE A 148 -12.19 -5.54 -1.70
C PHE A 148 -12.98 -6.76 -1.24
N GLU A 149 -13.61 -7.49 -2.16
CA GLU A 149 -14.30 -8.75 -1.90
C GLU A 149 -13.31 -9.84 -1.41
N ALA A 150 -12.16 -9.96 -2.07
CA ALA A 150 -11.12 -10.92 -1.67
C ALA A 150 -10.53 -10.59 -0.30
N VAL A 151 -10.22 -9.31 -0.03
CA VAL A 151 -9.74 -8.87 1.29
C VAL A 151 -10.79 -9.11 2.37
N ARG A 152 -12.08 -8.84 2.09
CA ARG A 152 -13.17 -9.13 3.04
C ARG A 152 -13.24 -10.63 3.36
N GLY A 153 -13.01 -11.49 2.38
CA GLY A 153 -12.92 -12.94 2.56
C GLY A 153 -11.71 -13.41 3.36
N SER A 154 -10.59 -12.67 3.28
CA SER A 154 -9.28 -13.02 3.86
C SER A 154 -8.98 -12.28 5.17
N THR A 155 -9.84 -11.36 5.63
CA THR A 155 -9.59 -10.54 6.83
C THR A 155 -10.72 -10.71 7.84
N ALA A 156 -10.36 -11.03 9.09
CA ALA A 156 -11.32 -11.25 10.17
C ALA A 156 -11.71 -9.94 10.90
N GLY A 157 -10.77 -9.02 11.08
CA GLY A 157 -10.95 -7.79 11.84
C GLY A 157 -11.13 -6.58 10.94
N PHE A 158 -10.04 -5.91 10.56
CA PHE A 158 -10.15 -4.69 9.75
C PHE A 158 -9.19 -4.67 8.55
N PHE A 159 -9.58 -3.92 7.55
CA PHE A 159 -8.75 -3.51 6.42
C PHE A 159 -8.57 -2.00 6.43
N MET A 160 -7.36 -1.51 6.17
CA MET A 160 -7.10 -0.09 6.00
C MET A 160 -6.37 0.16 4.67
N ILE A 161 -6.76 1.24 3.99
CA ILE A 161 -6.05 1.70 2.79
C ILE A 161 -5.68 3.18 2.93
N TYR A 162 -4.53 3.55 2.35
CA TYR A 162 -4.13 4.94 2.18
C TYR A 162 -3.92 5.24 0.71
N GLU A 163 -4.82 6.04 0.12
CA GLU A 163 -4.94 6.13 -1.34
C GLU A 163 -5.20 7.57 -1.83
N PRO A 164 -4.75 7.90 -3.06
CA PRO A 164 -5.11 9.17 -3.68
C PRO A 164 -6.63 9.30 -3.81
N THR A 165 -7.09 10.52 -3.55
CA THR A 165 -8.52 10.83 -3.39
C THR A 165 -8.92 12.04 -4.22
N LEU A 166 -9.93 11.87 -5.06
CA LEU A 166 -10.58 12.95 -5.80
C LEU A 166 -11.44 13.80 -4.86
N GLU A 167 -11.49 15.10 -5.12
CA GLU A 167 -12.51 15.96 -4.52
C GLU A 167 -13.92 15.61 -5.06
N ARG A 168 -14.93 16.01 -4.33
CA ARG A 168 -16.31 15.74 -4.73
C ARG A 168 -16.65 16.43 -6.06
N GLY A 169 -16.96 15.63 -7.08
CA GLY A 169 -17.30 16.09 -8.42
C GLY A 169 -16.11 16.42 -9.30
N GLU A 170 -14.89 16.21 -8.79
CA GLU A 170 -13.66 16.40 -9.54
C GLU A 170 -13.49 15.31 -10.60
N THR A 171 -13.21 15.72 -11.83
CA THR A 171 -12.80 14.80 -12.89
C THR A 171 -11.31 14.46 -12.73
N ARG A 172 -10.87 13.32 -13.34
CA ARG A 172 -9.46 12.96 -13.36
C ARG A 172 -8.57 14.06 -13.96
N GLY A 173 -9.06 14.78 -14.98
CA GLY A 173 -8.31 15.88 -15.58
C GLY A 173 -8.11 17.06 -14.64
N GLU A 174 -9.12 17.42 -13.84
CA GLU A 174 -9.06 18.45 -12.81
C GLU A 174 -8.13 18.03 -11.66
N TYR A 175 -8.21 16.76 -11.24
CA TYR A 175 -7.28 16.18 -10.26
C TYR A 175 -5.82 16.32 -10.71
N LEU A 176 -5.49 15.98 -11.94
CA LEU A 176 -4.12 16.10 -12.47
C LEU A 176 -3.64 17.57 -12.50
N GLN A 177 -4.53 18.52 -12.83
CA GLN A 177 -4.21 19.95 -12.78
C GLN A 177 -3.97 20.41 -11.34
N ARG A 178 -4.82 19.99 -10.40
CA ARG A 178 -4.68 20.30 -8.97
C ARG A 178 -3.39 19.67 -8.42
N PHE A 179 -3.11 18.40 -8.77
CA PHE A 179 -1.89 17.69 -8.38
C PHE A 179 -0.64 18.47 -8.75
N ARG A 180 -0.52 18.90 -10.01
CA ARG A 180 0.62 19.71 -10.48
C ARG A 180 0.71 21.04 -9.74
N ARG A 181 -0.39 21.75 -9.63
CA ARG A 181 -0.43 23.07 -8.99
C ARG A 181 0.00 23.04 -7.53
N VAL A 182 -0.36 22.02 -6.78
CA VAL A 182 -0.09 21.91 -5.34
C VAL A 182 1.24 21.22 -5.07
N ASN A 183 1.50 20.08 -5.68
CA ASN A 183 2.64 19.25 -5.30
C ASN A 183 3.95 19.68 -5.98
N GLN A 184 3.93 20.19 -7.20
CA GLN A 184 5.14 20.64 -7.86
C GLN A 184 5.92 21.71 -7.06
N PRO A 185 5.31 22.77 -6.53
CA PRO A 185 6.03 23.71 -5.67
C PRO A 185 6.35 23.15 -4.29
N ALA A 186 5.48 22.30 -3.73
CA ALA A 186 5.69 21.68 -2.41
C ALA A 186 6.85 20.67 -2.42
N TRP A 187 7.04 19.96 -3.53
CA TRP A 187 8.10 18.95 -3.70
C TRP A 187 9.33 19.53 -4.42
N SER A 188 9.68 20.79 -4.10
CA SER A 188 10.83 21.52 -4.68
C SER A 188 12.20 20.88 -4.37
N PHE A 189 12.26 19.87 -3.52
CA PHE A 189 13.45 19.05 -3.24
C PHE A 189 13.73 18.01 -4.34
N LEU A 190 12.77 17.78 -5.26
CA LEU A 190 12.96 16.93 -6.43
C LEU A 190 13.62 17.69 -7.56
N THR A 191 14.44 17.02 -8.36
CA THR A 191 14.92 17.57 -9.62
C THR A 191 13.79 17.68 -10.66
N PRO A 192 13.94 18.49 -11.71
CA PRO A 192 12.95 18.55 -12.80
C PRO A 192 12.68 17.17 -13.44
N GLU A 193 13.71 16.34 -13.57
CA GLU A 193 13.61 14.99 -14.14
C GLU A 193 12.84 14.03 -13.23
N GLU A 194 13.07 14.10 -11.92
CA GLU A 194 12.35 13.31 -10.91
C GLU A 194 10.88 13.71 -10.84
N TRP A 195 10.62 15.05 -10.86
CA TRP A 195 9.24 15.53 -10.96
C TRP A 195 8.55 15.03 -12.22
N ALA A 196 9.21 15.13 -13.39
CA ALA A 196 8.65 14.67 -14.64
C ALA A 196 8.32 13.16 -14.63
N GLN A 197 9.12 12.34 -13.95
CA GLN A 197 8.84 10.91 -13.77
C GLN A 197 7.59 10.67 -12.94
N ILE A 198 7.44 11.38 -11.81
CA ILE A 198 6.24 11.29 -10.96
C ILE A 198 5.01 11.77 -11.72
N ASP A 199 5.08 12.95 -12.36
CA ASP A 199 3.96 13.49 -13.12
C ASP A 199 3.54 12.55 -14.27
N HIS A 200 4.50 11.93 -14.95
CA HIS A 200 4.22 10.93 -15.96
C HIS A 200 3.52 9.71 -15.36
N HIS A 201 4.03 9.16 -14.24
CA HIS A 201 3.44 8.02 -13.55
C HIS A 201 1.99 8.31 -13.13
N VAL A 202 1.76 9.40 -12.41
CA VAL A 202 0.42 9.81 -11.96
C VAL A 202 -0.52 10.02 -13.14
N THR A 203 -0.03 10.60 -14.24
CA THR A 203 -0.83 10.86 -15.44
C THR A 203 -1.21 9.57 -16.18
N THR A 204 -0.35 8.56 -16.19
CA THR A 204 -0.57 7.33 -16.99
C THR A 204 -1.20 6.22 -16.18
N SER A 205 -0.93 6.13 -14.89
CA SER A 205 -1.20 4.94 -14.08
C SER A 205 -2.25 5.15 -12.98
N ASP A 206 -2.45 6.39 -12.49
CA ASP A 206 -3.35 6.62 -11.37
C ASP A 206 -4.81 6.72 -11.82
N LEU A 207 -5.65 5.95 -11.15
CA LEU A 207 -7.10 5.93 -11.27
C LEU A 207 -7.72 6.18 -9.88
N PRO A 208 -7.55 7.41 -9.33
CA PRO A 208 -8.03 7.74 -7.99
C PRO A 208 -9.56 7.73 -7.93
N GLU A 209 -10.10 7.47 -6.75
CA GLU A 209 -11.53 7.51 -6.46
C GLU A 209 -11.87 8.68 -5.53
N THR A 210 -13.13 9.09 -5.49
CA THR A 210 -13.60 10.00 -4.44
C THR A 210 -13.66 9.29 -3.08
N ALA A 211 -13.62 10.03 -1.98
CA ALA A 211 -13.81 9.46 -0.66
C ALA A 211 -15.09 8.62 -0.54
N SER A 212 -16.19 9.10 -1.15
CA SER A 212 -17.45 8.36 -1.17
C SER A 212 -17.36 7.05 -1.97
N ALA A 213 -16.58 7.02 -3.06
CA ALA A 213 -16.38 5.81 -3.85
C ALA A 213 -15.53 4.79 -3.10
N TRP A 214 -14.42 5.22 -2.46
CA TRP A 214 -13.61 4.34 -1.58
C TRP A 214 -14.47 3.69 -0.49
N LEU A 215 -15.32 4.47 0.19
CA LEU A 215 -16.22 3.94 1.23
C LEU A 215 -17.30 3.02 0.64
N THR A 216 -17.75 3.26 -0.58
CA THR A 216 -18.75 2.42 -1.25
C THR A 216 -18.19 1.06 -1.60
N LEU A 217 -16.94 0.98 -2.10
CA LEU A 217 -16.26 -0.30 -2.37
C LEU A 217 -16.26 -1.21 -1.13
N GLY A 218 -15.97 -0.65 0.04
CA GLY A 218 -16.01 -1.42 1.29
C GLY A 218 -17.41 -1.91 1.66
N ARG A 219 -18.45 -1.06 1.50
CA ARG A 219 -19.84 -1.46 1.78
C ARG A 219 -20.31 -2.56 0.82
N GLU A 220 -20.00 -2.41 -0.47
CA GLU A 220 -20.37 -3.40 -1.50
C GLU A 220 -19.69 -4.75 -1.25
N ALA A 221 -18.43 -4.74 -0.74
CA ALA A 221 -17.72 -5.95 -0.35
C ALA A 221 -18.23 -6.60 0.96
N GLY A 222 -19.15 -5.94 1.70
CA GLY A 222 -19.77 -6.48 2.91
C GLY A 222 -19.02 -6.17 4.21
N PHE A 223 -18.19 -5.11 4.26
CA PHE A 223 -17.68 -4.57 5.52
C PHE A 223 -18.80 -3.88 6.31
N ALA A 224 -18.92 -4.18 7.60
CA ALA A 224 -20.00 -3.69 8.45
C ALA A 224 -19.88 -2.18 8.77
N HIS A 225 -18.65 -1.72 8.96
CA HIS A 225 -18.36 -0.32 9.23
C HIS A 225 -17.27 0.18 8.28
N VAL A 226 -17.50 1.36 7.69
CA VAL A 226 -16.57 1.99 6.78
C VAL A 226 -16.44 3.47 7.11
N GLN A 227 -15.22 3.98 7.22
CA GLN A 227 -14.97 5.37 7.56
C GLN A 227 -13.68 5.91 6.97
N GLN A 228 -13.65 7.20 6.71
CA GLN A 228 -12.42 7.94 6.44
C GLN A 228 -11.85 8.41 7.77
N LEU A 229 -10.62 7.99 8.09
CA LEU A 229 -9.93 8.35 9.33
C LEU A 229 -9.10 9.62 9.21
N PHE A 230 -8.55 9.86 8.02
CA PHE A 230 -7.62 10.96 7.78
C PHE A 230 -7.72 11.43 6.33
N LEU A 231 -7.49 12.71 6.14
CA LEU A 231 -7.19 13.31 4.85
C LEU A 231 -5.90 14.11 5.05
N ASP A 232 -4.91 13.87 4.19
CA ASP A 232 -3.63 14.55 4.31
C ASP A 232 -3.78 16.07 4.14
N PRO A 233 -2.84 16.89 4.66
CA PRO A 233 -2.96 18.34 4.59
C PRO A 233 -3.00 18.90 3.15
N SER A 234 -2.49 18.17 2.16
CA SER A 234 -2.56 18.56 0.75
C SER A 234 -3.94 18.32 0.12
N GLY A 235 -4.78 17.51 0.77
CA GLY A 235 -6.09 17.10 0.29
C GLY A 235 -6.05 16.05 -0.84
N PHE A 236 -4.89 15.39 -1.06
CA PHE A 236 -4.75 14.38 -2.13
C PHE A 236 -4.87 12.95 -1.67
N TYR A 237 -4.57 12.65 -0.40
CA TYR A 237 -4.48 11.27 0.08
C TYR A 237 -5.38 11.05 1.29
N GLY A 238 -6.23 10.05 1.22
CA GLY A 238 -7.16 9.67 2.28
C GLY A 238 -6.82 8.32 2.90
N LEU A 239 -6.93 8.21 4.23
CA LEU A 239 -6.86 6.97 4.97
C LEU A 239 -8.28 6.49 5.25
N TYR A 240 -8.58 5.27 4.84
CA TYR A 240 -9.89 4.64 5.00
C TYR A 240 -9.76 3.36 5.79
N ARG A 241 -10.77 3.10 6.64
CA ARG A 241 -10.86 1.88 7.45
C ARG A 241 -12.20 1.17 7.19
N TYR A 242 -12.10 -0.14 7.12
CA TYR A 242 -13.18 -1.07 6.84
C TYR A 242 -13.15 -2.18 7.89
N ASP A 243 -14.16 -2.25 8.75
CA ASP A 243 -14.28 -3.25 9.81
C ASP A 243 -15.24 -4.36 9.38
N GLY A 244 -14.86 -5.62 9.70
CA GLY A 244 -15.55 -6.84 9.29
C GLY A 244 -16.82 -7.19 10.04
#